data_3dd2c09205e9b62d244271d1377e7422
#
_entry.id   3dd2c09205e9b62d244271d1377e7422
#
_cell.length_a   1.000
_cell.length_b   1.000
_cell.length_c   1.000
_cell.angle_alpha   90.00
_cell.angle_beta   90.00
_cell.angle_gamma   90.00
#
_symmetry.space_group_name_H-M   'P 1'
#
loop_
_entity.id
_entity.type
_entity.pdbx_description
1 polymer ?
#
loop_
_entity_poly.entity_id
_entity_poly.type
_entity_poly.pdbx_seq_one_letter_code
_entity_poly.pdbx_strand_id
1 'polypeptide(L)'
;SWSRGHAWAIYGMTLAYKYLGEQEYLDAAKNVAHYFIANISMTDYVPLIDFRAPKEPSYYDTTAGACAACGLLELSKYVGEFERELYIQNAFKILKAMNEKHCDYSLDTDGILGYGSARYDREIDRHVPIIYGDYFLIELVLRFLGKDFSIW
;
A
#
# COMPACT_ATOMS: atom_id res chain seq x y z
N SER A 1 -5.98 -5.82 -13.19
CA SER A 1 -4.71 -5.72 -12.40
C SER A 1 -4.99 -5.07 -11.05
N TRP A 2 -5.76 -5.78 -10.25
CA TRP A 2 -6.27 -5.31 -8.95
C TRP A 2 -5.14 -4.89 -8.01
N SER A 3 -5.11 -3.61 -7.64
CA SER A 3 -4.00 -3.01 -6.88
C SER A 3 -3.84 -3.58 -5.47
N ARG A 4 -4.95 -3.88 -4.78
CA ARG A 4 -4.90 -4.48 -3.44
C ARG A 4 -4.32 -5.89 -3.46
N GLY A 5 -4.61 -6.68 -4.50
CA GLY A 5 -3.96 -7.97 -4.71
C GLY A 5 -2.44 -7.84 -4.86
N HIS A 6 -1.97 -6.80 -5.56
CA HIS A 6 -0.53 -6.49 -5.64
C HIS A 6 0.03 -6.07 -4.27
N ALA A 7 -0.68 -5.23 -3.53
CA ALA A 7 -0.27 -4.82 -2.18
C ALA A 7 -0.11 -6.03 -1.24
N TRP A 8 -1.08 -6.94 -1.26
CA TRP A 8 -1.00 -8.20 -0.50
C TRP A 8 0.16 -9.09 -0.95
N ALA A 9 0.44 -9.13 -2.26
CA ALA A 9 1.58 -9.90 -2.78
C ALA A 9 2.91 -9.29 -2.34
N ILE A 10 3.09 -7.96 -2.40
CA ILE A 10 4.30 -7.30 -1.89
C ILE A 10 4.53 -7.67 -0.44
N TYR A 11 3.54 -7.49 0.42
CA TYR A 11 3.68 -7.72 1.85
C TYR A 11 3.78 -9.21 2.16
N GLY A 12 2.87 -10.03 1.64
CA GLY A 12 2.80 -11.46 1.92
C GLY A 12 4.02 -12.23 1.42
N MET A 13 4.53 -11.95 0.20
CA MET A 13 5.73 -12.60 -0.31
C MET A 13 6.98 -12.15 0.47
N THR A 14 7.04 -10.89 0.91
CA THR A 14 8.12 -10.44 1.79
C THR A 14 8.11 -11.17 3.13
N LEU A 15 6.93 -11.37 3.73
CA LEU A 15 6.80 -12.15 4.96
C LEU A 15 7.13 -13.62 4.73
N ALA A 16 6.73 -14.20 3.59
CA ALA A 16 7.12 -15.55 3.23
C ALA A 16 8.66 -15.69 3.16
N TYR A 17 9.34 -14.74 2.53
CA TYR A 17 10.81 -14.70 2.54
C TYR A 17 11.39 -14.58 3.95
N LYS A 18 10.82 -13.67 4.76
CA LYS A 18 11.26 -13.48 6.17
C LYS A 18 11.28 -14.78 6.97
N TYR A 19 10.27 -15.63 6.79
CA TYR A 19 10.11 -16.84 7.59
C TYR A 19 10.70 -18.11 6.95
N LEU A 20 10.75 -18.19 5.63
CA LEU A 20 11.19 -19.38 4.91
C LEU A 20 12.63 -19.25 4.37
N GLY A 21 13.09 -18.02 4.11
CA GLY A 21 14.42 -17.77 3.54
C GLY A 21 14.56 -18.12 2.07
N GLU A 22 13.47 -18.45 1.37
CA GLU A 22 13.52 -18.90 -0.01
C GLU A 22 13.53 -17.70 -0.97
N GLN A 23 14.57 -17.60 -1.81
CA GLN A 23 14.84 -16.45 -2.67
C GLN A 23 13.70 -16.14 -3.65
N GLU A 24 12.97 -17.16 -4.08
CA GLU A 24 11.83 -16.98 -5.02
C GLU A 24 10.76 -16.04 -4.49
N TYR A 25 10.51 -16.02 -3.16
CA TYR A 25 9.56 -15.11 -2.56
C TYR A 25 10.05 -13.66 -2.55
N LEU A 26 11.35 -13.45 -2.30
CA LEU A 26 11.95 -12.12 -2.38
C LEU A 26 11.89 -11.57 -3.81
N ASP A 27 12.24 -12.39 -4.80
CA ASP A 27 12.21 -12.00 -6.21
C ASP A 27 10.77 -11.70 -6.67
N ALA A 28 9.81 -12.49 -6.24
CA ALA A 28 8.39 -12.23 -6.51
C ALA A 28 7.93 -10.91 -5.88
N ALA A 29 8.27 -10.65 -4.61
CA ALA A 29 7.94 -9.41 -3.92
C ALA A 29 8.53 -8.18 -4.66
N LYS A 30 9.79 -8.25 -5.07
CA LYS A 30 10.49 -7.18 -5.82
C LYS A 30 9.81 -6.90 -7.16
N ASN A 31 9.50 -7.93 -7.93
CA ASN A 31 8.84 -7.79 -9.23
C ASN A 31 7.47 -7.10 -9.08
N VAL A 32 6.67 -7.52 -8.10
CA VAL A 32 5.37 -6.90 -7.85
C VAL A 32 5.52 -5.47 -7.33
N ALA A 33 6.52 -5.21 -6.47
CA ALA A 33 6.80 -3.88 -5.93
C ALA A 33 7.18 -2.89 -7.06
N HIS A 34 8.05 -3.28 -7.98
CA HIS A 34 8.43 -2.43 -9.11
C HIS A 34 7.25 -2.11 -10.01
N TYR A 35 6.42 -3.12 -10.32
CA TYR A 35 5.20 -2.89 -11.09
C TYR A 35 4.22 -1.95 -10.38
N PHE A 36 4.02 -2.14 -9.07
CA PHE A 36 3.16 -1.28 -8.25
C PHE A 36 3.66 0.16 -8.25
N ILE A 37 4.95 0.37 -7.93
CA ILE A 37 5.59 1.70 -7.90
C ILE A 37 5.46 2.41 -9.25
N ALA A 38 5.72 1.72 -10.37
CA ALA A 38 5.58 2.29 -11.71
C ALA A 38 4.16 2.79 -11.98
N ASN A 39 3.13 2.06 -11.53
CA ASN A 39 1.74 2.46 -11.74
C ASN A 39 1.33 3.64 -10.84
N ILE A 40 1.67 3.61 -9.54
CA ILE A 40 1.27 4.69 -8.63
C ILE A 40 1.99 6.00 -8.90
N SER A 41 3.18 5.97 -9.50
CA SER A 41 3.89 7.19 -9.91
C SER A 41 3.13 8.03 -10.94
N MET A 42 2.19 7.40 -11.65
CA MET A 42 1.31 8.06 -12.64
C MET A 42 -0.01 8.57 -12.03
N THR A 43 -0.26 8.32 -10.75
CA THR A 43 -1.51 8.64 -10.04
C THR A 43 -1.25 9.35 -8.70
N ASP A 44 -0.22 10.20 -8.65
CA ASP A 44 0.16 10.96 -7.45
C ASP A 44 0.34 10.10 -6.20
N TYR A 45 0.84 8.89 -6.35
CA TYR A 45 1.09 7.90 -5.28
C TYR A 45 -0.17 7.41 -4.54
N VAL A 46 -1.34 7.59 -5.11
CA VAL A 46 -2.58 6.94 -4.66
C VAL A 46 -2.99 5.88 -5.69
N PRO A 47 -3.00 4.59 -5.35
CA PRO A 47 -3.30 3.56 -6.34
C PRO A 47 -4.75 3.62 -6.81
N LEU A 48 -4.96 3.37 -8.09
CA LEU A 48 -6.29 3.05 -8.62
C LEU A 48 -6.73 1.67 -8.12
N ILE A 49 -8.03 1.39 -8.09
CA ILE A 49 -8.55 0.05 -7.76
C ILE A 49 -7.93 -1.02 -8.68
N ASP A 50 -7.85 -0.71 -9.97
CA ASP A 50 -7.25 -1.57 -10.97
C ASP A 50 -6.34 -0.77 -11.90
N PHE A 51 -5.07 -1.17 -12.00
CA PHE A 51 -4.07 -0.48 -12.83
C PHE A 51 -4.31 -0.59 -14.34
N ARG A 52 -5.23 -1.45 -14.78
CA ARG A 52 -5.62 -1.61 -16.19
C ARG A 52 -7.04 -1.11 -16.48
N ALA A 53 -7.69 -0.50 -15.49
CA ALA A 53 -8.98 0.13 -15.70
C ALA A 53 -8.87 1.33 -16.66
N PRO A 54 -9.96 1.76 -17.28
CA PRO A 54 -10.03 3.03 -17.99
C PRO A 54 -9.53 4.17 -17.09
N LYS A 55 -8.87 5.16 -17.68
CA LYS A 55 -8.37 6.31 -16.93
C LYS A 55 -9.50 7.18 -16.37
N GLU A 56 -10.63 7.17 -17.03
CA GLU A 56 -11.83 7.91 -16.61
C GLU A 56 -13.06 7.00 -16.64
N PRO A 57 -13.86 7.02 -15.58
CA PRO A 57 -13.64 7.70 -14.29
C PRO A 57 -12.56 7.00 -13.46
N SER A 58 -11.75 7.79 -12.75
CA SER A 58 -10.70 7.27 -11.86
C SER A 58 -11.28 6.82 -10.51
N TYR A 59 -11.04 5.56 -10.15
CA TYR A 59 -11.42 5.00 -8.84
C TYR A 59 -10.18 4.60 -8.06
N TYR A 60 -10.00 5.18 -6.89
CA TYR A 60 -8.85 4.98 -6.02
C TYR A 60 -9.09 3.88 -4.98
N ASP A 61 -8.00 3.31 -4.48
CA ASP A 61 -7.99 2.41 -3.33
C ASP A 61 -6.83 2.71 -2.40
N THR A 62 -7.05 3.62 -1.46
CA THR A 62 -6.06 4.03 -0.44
C THR A 62 -5.64 2.87 0.46
N THR A 63 -6.54 1.90 0.68
CA THR A 63 -6.24 0.68 1.45
C THR A 63 -5.12 -0.14 0.80
N ALA A 64 -5.13 -0.23 -0.54
CA ALA A 64 -4.03 -0.85 -1.28
C ALA A 64 -2.73 -0.06 -1.10
N GLY A 65 -2.80 1.27 -1.08
CA GLY A 65 -1.64 2.14 -0.82
C GLY A 65 -1.03 1.90 0.55
N ALA A 66 -1.84 1.93 1.60
CA ALA A 66 -1.38 1.73 2.97
C ALA A 66 -0.71 0.35 3.17
N CYS A 67 -1.36 -0.71 2.69
CA CYS A 67 -0.83 -2.07 2.75
C CYS A 67 0.47 -2.23 1.96
N ALA A 68 0.52 -1.70 0.72
CA ALA A 68 1.72 -1.76 -0.10
C ALA A 68 2.89 -1.02 0.55
N ALA A 69 2.64 0.15 1.15
CA ALA A 69 3.68 0.92 1.84
C ALA A 69 4.27 0.16 3.03
N CYS A 70 3.44 -0.53 3.83
CA CYS A 70 3.93 -1.44 4.87
C CYS A 70 4.80 -2.56 4.29
N GLY A 71 4.35 -3.16 3.19
CA GLY A 71 5.10 -4.20 2.49
C GLY A 71 6.43 -3.70 1.92
N LEU A 72 6.47 -2.48 1.34
CA LEU A 72 7.69 -1.85 0.84
C LEU A 72 8.70 -1.59 1.98
N LEU A 73 8.24 -1.11 3.14
CA LEU A 73 9.12 -0.94 4.30
C LEU A 73 9.67 -2.27 4.82
N GLU A 74 8.85 -3.32 4.83
CA GLU A 74 9.35 -4.64 5.20
C GLU A 74 10.37 -5.16 4.17
N LEU A 75 10.05 -5.06 2.87
CA LEU A 75 10.91 -5.48 1.76
C LEU A 75 12.28 -4.76 1.78
N SER A 76 12.29 -3.49 2.18
CA SER A 76 13.51 -2.68 2.26
C SER A 76 14.58 -3.26 3.19
N LYS A 77 14.19 -4.12 4.15
CA LYS A 77 15.09 -4.75 5.10
C LYS A 77 15.95 -5.86 4.48
N TYR A 78 15.54 -6.41 3.33
CA TYR A 78 16.11 -7.62 2.72
C TYR A 78 16.82 -7.37 1.37
N VAL A 79 17.02 -6.11 1.01
CA VAL A 79 17.60 -5.73 -0.29
C VAL A 79 18.82 -4.83 -0.12
N GLY A 80 19.59 -4.65 -1.20
CA GLY A 80 20.73 -3.73 -1.23
C GLY A 80 20.33 -2.27 -1.09
N GLU A 81 21.31 -1.40 -0.85
CA GLU A 81 21.10 0.01 -0.50
C GLU A 81 20.25 0.77 -1.53
N PHE A 82 20.50 0.59 -2.82
CA PHE A 82 19.73 1.27 -3.88
C PHE A 82 18.25 0.91 -3.88
N GLU A 83 17.93 -0.37 -3.77
CA GLU A 83 16.54 -0.82 -3.72
C GLU A 83 15.88 -0.44 -2.38
N ARG A 84 16.64 -0.47 -1.29
CA ARG A 84 16.17 -0.05 0.03
C ARG A 84 15.66 1.36 0.00
N GLU A 85 16.46 2.29 -0.53
CA GLU A 85 16.09 3.70 -0.63
C GLU A 85 14.87 3.90 -1.53
N LEU A 86 14.82 3.20 -2.68
CA LEU A 86 13.66 3.23 -3.57
C LEU A 86 12.37 2.85 -2.82
N TYR A 87 12.38 1.76 -2.05
CA TYR A 87 11.19 1.28 -1.35
C TYR A 87 10.78 2.22 -0.21
N ILE A 88 11.73 2.70 0.61
CA ILE A 88 11.45 3.64 1.70
C ILE A 88 10.86 4.95 1.17
N GLN A 89 11.44 5.52 0.12
CA GLN A 89 10.97 6.77 -0.49
C GLN A 89 9.57 6.63 -1.08
N ASN A 90 9.27 5.50 -1.73
CA ASN A 90 7.93 5.28 -2.27
C ASN A 90 6.89 5.02 -1.18
N ALA A 91 7.24 4.30 -0.12
CA ALA A 91 6.36 4.15 1.05
C ALA A 91 6.05 5.51 1.70
N PHE A 92 7.04 6.40 1.82
CA PHE A 92 6.85 7.74 2.35
C PHE A 92 5.95 8.61 1.45
N LYS A 93 6.15 8.56 0.12
CA LYS A 93 5.31 9.30 -0.83
C LYS A 93 3.85 8.84 -0.79
N ILE A 94 3.61 7.53 -0.65
CA ILE A 94 2.27 6.98 -0.46
C ILE A 94 1.65 7.52 0.84
N LEU A 95 2.36 7.43 1.96
CA LEU A 95 1.89 7.96 3.24
C LEU A 95 1.53 9.45 3.15
N LYS A 96 2.43 10.24 2.56
CA LYS A 96 2.23 11.68 2.37
C LYS A 96 0.98 11.96 1.54
N ALA A 97 0.83 11.30 0.39
CA ALA A 97 -0.32 11.49 -0.50
C ALA A 97 -1.65 11.13 0.19
N MET A 98 -1.69 10.03 0.95
CA MET A 98 -2.87 9.65 1.72
C MET A 98 -3.18 10.66 2.84
N ASN A 99 -2.16 11.05 3.60
CA ASN A 99 -2.33 12.01 4.71
C ASN A 99 -2.84 13.37 4.26
N GLU A 100 -2.34 13.88 3.14
CA GLU A 100 -2.70 15.21 2.62
C GLU A 100 -4.08 15.26 1.96
N LYS A 101 -4.54 14.15 1.37
CA LYS A 101 -5.70 14.17 0.48
C LYS A 101 -6.87 13.28 0.93
N HIS A 102 -6.61 12.29 1.76
CA HIS A 102 -7.57 11.20 2.00
C HIS A 102 -7.76 10.81 3.47
N CYS A 103 -7.04 11.45 4.39
CA CYS A 103 -7.26 11.26 5.82
C CYS A 103 -8.23 12.31 6.37
N ASP A 104 -9.20 11.85 7.12
CA ASP A 104 -10.12 12.68 7.91
C ASP A 104 -9.82 12.47 9.40
N TYR A 105 -9.39 13.54 10.06
CA TYR A 105 -9.06 13.55 11.49
C TYR A 105 -10.18 14.17 12.33
N SER A 106 -11.33 14.47 11.74
CA SER A 106 -12.51 14.90 12.47
C SER A 106 -13.10 13.75 13.30
N LEU A 107 -14.00 14.09 14.21
CA LEU A 107 -14.76 13.08 14.96
C LEU A 107 -16.11 12.74 14.30
N ASP A 108 -16.33 13.22 13.09
CA ASP A 108 -17.59 13.06 12.36
C ASP A 108 -17.68 11.76 11.57
N THR A 109 -16.53 11.04 11.43
CA THR A 109 -16.44 9.76 10.71
C THR A 109 -15.86 8.67 11.60
N ASP A 110 -16.23 7.41 11.35
CA ASP A 110 -15.74 6.25 12.09
C ASP A 110 -14.37 5.73 11.59
N GLY A 111 -13.85 6.30 10.49
CA GLY A 111 -12.56 5.90 9.88
C GLY A 111 -11.66 7.10 9.63
N ILE A 112 -10.36 6.89 9.69
CA ILE A 112 -9.34 7.93 9.41
C ILE A 112 -9.04 7.97 7.91
N LEU A 113 -8.81 6.81 7.30
CA LEU A 113 -8.41 6.70 5.90
C LEU A 113 -9.64 6.49 5.01
N GLY A 114 -10.03 7.52 4.29
CA GLY A 114 -11.08 7.48 3.27
C GLY A 114 -10.57 6.97 1.93
N TYR A 115 -11.47 6.91 0.94
CA TYR A 115 -11.17 6.52 -0.44
C TYR A 115 -10.62 5.10 -0.61
N GLY A 116 -10.90 4.19 0.33
CA GLY A 116 -10.79 2.76 0.12
C GLY A 116 -11.90 2.27 -0.81
N SER A 117 -11.64 1.22 -1.58
CA SER A 117 -12.66 0.69 -2.50
C SER A 117 -12.67 -0.83 -2.46
N ALA A 118 -13.74 -1.40 -1.93
CA ALA A 118 -13.87 -2.84 -1.80
C ALA A 118 -14.12 -3.54 -3.16
N ARG A 119 -14.86 -2.88 -4.06
CA ARG A 119 -15.24 -3.43 -5.36
C ARG A 119 -15.24 -2.35 -6.43
N TYR A 120 -14.81 -2.76 -7.65
CA TYR A 120 -14.80 -1.87 -8.81
C TYR A 120 -16.20 -1.63 -9.41
N ASP A 121 -17.03 -2.66 -9.44
CA ASP A 121 -18.31 -2.71 -10.16
C ASP A 121 -19.50 -2.14 -9.37
N ARG A 122 -19.32 -1.77 -8.08
CA ARG A 122 -20.38 -1.24 -7.23
C ARG A 122 -20.02 0.12 -6.66
N GLU A 123 -20.86 1.12 -6.96
CA GLU A 123 -20.65 2.49 -6.51
C GLU A 123 -20.61 2.62 -4.98
N ILE A 124 -21.51 1.94 -4.28
CA ILE A 124 -21.61 1.96 -2.82
C ILE A 124 -20.34 1.41 -2.13
N ASP A 125 -19.55 0.62 -2.83
CA ASP A 125 -18.35 -0.02 -2.31
C ASP A 125 -17.06 0.73 -2.69
N ARG A 126 -17.20 1.91 -3.35
CA ARG A 126 -16.08 2.75 -3.80
C ARG A 126 -15.93 3.99 -2.94
N HIS A 127 -14.66 4.38 -2.71
CA HIS A 127 -14.29 5.60 -1.98
C HIS A 127 -14.91 5.67 -0.58
N VAL A 128 -14.91 4.55 0.11
CA VAL A 128 -15.42 4.41 1.48
C VAL A 128 -14.28 4.13 2.46
N PRO A 129 -14.41 4.47 3.75
CA PRO A 129 -13.46 4.01 4.75
C PRO A 129 -13.57 2.50 4.92
N ILE A 130 -12.42 1.82 5.05
CA ILE A 130 -12.35 0.37 5.26
C ILE A 130 -11.42 0.12 6.44
N ILE A 131 -11.89 -0.63 7.43
CA ILE A 131 -11.20 -0.83 8.71
C ILE A 131 -9.74 -1.28 8.57
N TYR A 132 -9.42 -2.18 7.66
CA TYR A 132 -8.03 -2.58 7.46
C TYR A 132 -7.19 -1.54 6.70
N GLY A 133 -7.80 -0.54 6.07
CA GLY A 133 -7.11 0.66 5.60
C GLY A 133 -6.54 1.47 6.76
N ASP A 134 -7.34 1.70 7.80
CA ASP A 134 -6.90 2.36 9.03
C ASP A 134 -5.83 1.53 9.75
N TYR A 135 -6.01 0.21 9.82
CA TYR A 135 -5.01 -0.68 10.39
C TYR A 135 -3.63 -0.51 9.73
N PHE A 136 -3.57 -0.61 8.39
CA PHE A 136 -2.31 -0.45 7.67
C PHE A 136 -1.76 0.97 7.71
N LEU A 137 -2.61 1.99 7.77
CA LEU A 137 -2.18 3.37 7.97
C LEU A 137 -1.47 3.54 9.32
N ILE A 138 -2.05 3.01 10.40
CA ILE A 138 -1.46 3.06 11.74
C ILE A 138 -0.15 2.27 11.78
N GLU A 139 -0.14 1.07 11.22
CA GLU A 139 1.09 0.25 11.12
C GLU A 139 2.19 1.02 10.37
N LEU A 140 1.87 1.64 9.25
CA LEU A 140 2.81 2.41 8.43
C LEU A 140 3.41 3.58 9.22
N VAL A 141 2.58 4.34 9.93
CA VAL A 141 3.04 5.46 10.78
C VAL A 141 3.95 4.96 11.89
N LEU A 142 3.58 3.88 12.58
CA LEU A 142 4.40 3.29 13.64
C LEU A 142 5.75 2.83 13.12
N ARG A 143 5.80 2.21 11.93
CA ARG A 143 7.07 1.79 11.29
C ARG A 143 7.97 2.99 10.99
N PHE A 144 7.44 4.10 10.46
CA PHE A 144 8.22 5.32 10.25
C PHE A 144 8.70 5.96 11.55
N LEU A 145 7.96 5.81 12.63
CA LEU A 145 8.36 6.27 13.97
C LEU A 145 9.38 5.33 14.66
N GLY A 146 9.84 4.28 13.98
CA GLY A 146 10.76 3.28 14.55
C GLY A 146 10.12 2.39 15.62
N LYS A 147 8.80 2.37 15.70
CA LYS A 147 8.04 1.48 16.57
C LYS A 147 7.65 0.26 15.75
N ASP A 148 8.49 -0.77 15.84
CA ASP A 148 8.25 -2.00 15.08
C ASP A 148 7.08 -2.76 15.74
N PHE A 149 5.89 -2.50 15.22
CA PHE A 149 4.68 -3.23 15.57
C PHE A 149 4.30 -4.11 14.39
N SER A 150 4.60 -5.38 14.49
CA SER A 150 4.18 -6.40 13.54
C SER A 150 3.51 -7.53 14.30
N ILE A 151 2.28 -7.85 13.91
CA ILE A 151 1.56 -9.02 14.44
C ILE A 151 1.78 -10.27 13.58
N TRP A 152 2.54 -10.12 12.49
CA TRP A 152 2.92 -11.18 11.55
C TRP A 152 4.38 -11.59 11.68
#